data_25f2cf9d3d8d63cd48ca28b6510ac32b
#
_entry.id   25f2cf9d3d8d63cd48ca28b6510ac32b
#
_cell.length_a   1.000
_cell.length_b   1.000
_cell.length_c   1.000
_cell.angle_alpha   90.00
_cell.angle_beta   90.00
_cell.angle_gamma   90.00
#
_symmetry.space_group_name_H-M   'P 1'
#
loop_
_entity.id
_entity.type
_entity.pdbx_description
1 polymer ?
#
loop_
_entity_poly.entity_id
_entity_poly.type
_entity_poly.pdbx_seq_one_letter_code
_entity_poly.pdbx_strand_id
1 'polypeptide(L)'
;VSATPLQNDVFLRALLRQPTEYTPIWLMRQAGRYLPEYNATRARAGSFLSLAKNPDYATEVTLQPLERFPLDASILFSDILTVPDAMGLGLDFAAGEGPRFARPIRDEAAVNALAVPDMASLDYVFNAVRQIRGALNGRVPLIGFSGSPWTLACYMVEGAGSSDYRTVKTMLYQRPDLLHRILAINAEAVAQYLNAQIEAGAQAVMLFDSWGGVLADDAFKAFSLAYTQQVVSRLTRERDGRKVPVVVFTKGGGLWLESIADLGCDAVGVDWTVNLGAARKRVGDRVALQGNLDPMALFGGPGNIAREAIKVLDSFGQVGPGAGHVFNLGHGISQFTPPEAVVELVETVHSHSRRWHQ
;
A
#
# COMPACT_ATOMS: atom_id res chain seq x y z
N VAL A 1 7.72 -9.19 -25.80
CA VAL A 1 9.04 -9.22 -25.14
C VAL A 1 8.90 -10.16 -23.95
N SER A 2 9.62 -11.27 -23.94
CA SER A 2 9.64 -12.22 -22.81
C SER A 2 10.07 -11.46 -21.55
N ALA A 3 9.25 -11.48 -20.52
CA ALA A 3 9.59 -10.83 -19.24
C ALA A 3 10.83 -11.48 -18.63
N THR A 4 11.80 -10.68 -18.20
CA THR A 4 12.99 -11.19 -17.51
C THR A 4 12.59 -11.97 -16.27
N PRO A 5 13.08 -13.21 -16.06
CA PRO A 5 12.77 -13.99 -14.87
C PRO A 5 13.17 -13.24 -13.59
N LEU A 6 12.36 -13.41 -12.53
CA LEU A 6 12.69 -12.86 -11.22
C LEU A 6 13.93 -13.57 -10.64
N GLN A 7 14.89 -12.78 -10.17
CA GLN A 7 16.07 -13.24 -9.46
C GLN A 7 15.77 -13.46 -7.98
N ASN A 8 14.92 -12.63 -7.40
CA ASN A 8 14.44 -12.72 -6.03
C ASN A 8 12.90 -12.70 -6.04
N ASP A 9 12.29 -13.82 -5.73
CA ASP A 9 10.83 -13.97 -5.65
C ASP A 9 10.33 -14.27 -4.23
N VAL A 10 11.19 -14.10 -3.22
CA VAL A 10 10.89 -14.44 -1.81
C VAL A 10 9.65 -13.69 -1.32
N PHE A 11 9.51 -12.41 -1.68
CA PHE A 11 8.33 -11.60 -1.34
C PHE A 11 7.03 -12.23 -1.88
N LEU A 12 6.99 -12.62 -3.15
CA LEU A 12 5.81 -13.22 -3.75
C LEU A 12 5.48 -14.58 -3.12
N ARG A 13 6.50 -15.40 -2.86
CA ARG A 13 6.30 -16.70 -2.19
C ARG A 13 5.77 -16.53 -0.77
N ALA A 14 6.28 -15.57 -0.02
CA ALA A 14 5.79 -15.27 1.33
C ALA A 14 4.31 -14.86 1.32
N LEU A 15 3.90 -13.99 0.40
CA LEU A 15 2.50 -13.58 0.25
C LEU A 15 1.58 -14.77 -0.08
N LEU A 16 2.08 -15.76 -0.82
CA LEU A 16 1.34 -16.96 -1.20
C LEU A 16 1.48 -18.10 -0.17
N ARG A 17 2.09 -17.85 0.97
CA ARG A 17 2.35 -18.82 2.04
C ARG A 17 3.12 -20.06 1.58
N GLN A 18 4.02 -19.86 0.63
CA GLN A 18 4.97 -20.85 0.13
C GLN A 18 6.25 -20.80 0.97
N PRO A 19 7.04 -21.89 1.00
CA PRO A 19 8.31 -21.90 1.73
C PRO A 19 9.26 -20.81 1.26
N THR A 20 9.94 -20.18 2.21
CA THR A 20 10.95 -19.13 1.98
C THR A 20 12.16 -19.37 2.86
N GLU A 21 13.31 -18.83 2.47
CA GLU A 21 14.59 -19.03 3.16
C GLU A 21 14.82 -18.02 4.29
N TYR A 22 14.08 -16.93 4.25
CA TYR A 22 14.08 -15.82 5.23
C TYR A 22 12.82 -14.99 5.06
N THR A 23 12.50 -14.14 6.02
CA THR A 23 11.37 -13.21 5.93
C THR A 23 11.74 -12.04 5.02
N PRO A 24 11.04 -11.84 3.89
CA PRO A 24 11.29 -10.70 3.01
C PRO A 24 10.86 -9.40 3.68
N ILE A 25 11.52 -8.31 3.29
CA ILE A 25 11.24 -6.96 3.79
C ILE A 25 11.12 -5.95 2.66
N TRP A 26 10.12 -5.11 2.75
CA TRP A 26 10.00 -3.82 2.08
C TRP A 26 9.35 -2.82 3.02
N LEU A 27 9.40 -1.53 2.71
CA LEU A 27 8.91 -0.50 3.62
C LEU A 27 7.90 0.41 2.93
N MET A 28 6.74 0.63 3.55
CA MET A 28 5.78 1.63 3.10
C MET A 28 6.46 3.00 3.06
N ARG A 29 6.34 3.68 1.91
CA ARG A 29 7.02 4.95 1.59
C ARG A 29 8.54 4.84 1.53
N GLN A 30 9.08 3.68 1.13
CA GLN A 30 10.53 3.44 1.02
C GLN A 30 11.24 4.42 0.08
N ALA A 31 10.60 4.88 -1.00
CA ALA A 31 11.01 6.05 -1.75
C ALA A 31 10.36 7.29 -1.10
N GLY A 32 11.14 8.12 -0.44
CA GLY A 32 10.57 9.21 0.32
C GLY A 32 11.59 10.21 0.88
N ARG A 33 11.05 11.22 1.54
CA ARG A 33 11.79 12.42 2.01
C ARG A 33 12.89 12.13 3.03
N TYR A 34 12.98 10.94 3.61
CA TYR A 34 14.08 10.54 4.47
C TYR A 34 15.38 10.27 3.68
N LEU A 35 15.29 10.10 2.36
CA LEU A 35 16.44 9.89 1.48
C LEU A 35 16.90 11.20 0.84
N PRO A 36 18.20 11.58 0.98
CA PRO A 36 18.73 12.77 0.35
C PRO A 36 18.57 12.79 -1.17
N GLU A 37 18.80 11.66 -1.85
CA GLU A 37 18.64 11.52 -3.30
C GLU A 37 17.19 11.74 -3.75
N TYR A 38 16.21 11.29 -2.97
CA TYR A 38 14.80 11.57 -3.24
C TYR A 38 14.53 13.09 -3.21
N ASN A 39 15.01 13.76 -2.18
CA ASN A 39 14.84 15.22 -2.03
C ASN A 39 15.48 15.98 -3.19
N ALA A 40 16.64 15.54 -3.68
CA ALA A 40 17.31 16.13 -4.83
C ALA A 40 16.48 15.96 -6.13
N THR A 41 15.95 14.77 -6.37
CA THR A 41 15.08 14.51 -7.53
C THR A 41 13.79 15.32 -7.45
N ARG A 42 13.17 15.40 -6.27
CA ARG A 42 11.97 16.21 -6.06
C ARG A 42 12.21 17.70 -6.32
N ALA A 43 13.35 18.23 -5.89
CA ALA A 43 13.73 19.61 -6.16
C ALA A 43 13.88 19.89 -7.67
N ARG A 44 14.50 18.97 -8.42
CA ARG A 44 14.59 19.08 -9.88
C ARG A 44 13.22 19.02 -10.56
N ALA A 45 12.30 18.20 -10.05
CA ALA A 45 10.94 18.10 -10.58
C ALA A 45 10.09 19.37 -10.31
N GLY A 46 10.42 20.14 -9.28
CA GLY A 46 9.77 21.40 -8.92
C GLY A 46 8.59 21.25 -7.98
N SER A 47 7.78 20.20 -8.09
CA SER A 47 6.64 19.92 -7.22
C SER A 47 6.43 18.43 -7.04
N PHE A 48 5.61 18.05 -6.04
CA PHE A 48 5.22 16.66 -5.85
C PHE A 48 4.42 16.11 -7.05
N LEU A 49 3.48 16.87 -7.57
CA LEU A 49 2.69 16.44 -8.72
C LEU A 49 3.55 16.30 -9.99
N SER A 50 4.48 17.23 -10.22
CA SER A 50 5.43 17.12 -11.33
C SER A 50 6.31 15.87 -11.20
N LEU A 51 6.71 15.51 -9.99
CA LEU A 51 7.46 14.29 -9.69
C LEU A 51 6.61 13.05 -9.98
N ALA A 52 5.40 12.97 -9.41
CA ALA A 52 4.52 11.81 -9.49
C ALA A 52 3.94 11.59 -10.89
N LYS A 53 3.68 12.67 -11.64
CA LYS A 53 3.09 12.60 -12.99
C LYS A 53 4.11 12.44 -14.12
N ASN A 54 5.39 12.44 -13.80
CA ASN A 54 6.45 12.20 -14.78
C ASN A 54 7.00 10.78 -14.61
N PRO A 55 6.82 9.89 -15.62
CA PRO A 55 7.27 8.50 -15.53
C PRO A 55 8.78 8.36 -15.29
N ASP A 56 9.61 9.25 -15.86
CA ASP A 56 11.07 9.19 -15.69
C ASP A 56 11.47 9.51 -14.25
N TYR A 57 10.89 10.55 -13.65
CA TYR A 57 11.11 10.89 -12.25
C TYR A 57 10.56 9.83 -11.30
N ALA A 58 9.35 9.32 -11.57
CA ALA A 58 8.75 8.26 -10.76
C ALA A 58 9.62 6.99 -10.78
N THR A 59 10.18 6.65 -11.93
CA THR A 59 11.11 5.53 -12.06
C THR A 59 12.39 5.77 -11.27
N GLU A 60 13.01 6.95 -11.40
CA GLU A 60 14.24 7.31 -10.70
C GLU A 60 14.05 7.15 -9.18
N VAL A 61 13.02 7.75 -8.60
CA VAL A 61 12.82 7.69 -7.14
C VAL A 61 12.40 6.32 -6.66
N THR A 62 11.68 5.55 -7.45
CA THR A 62 11.30 4.18 -7.10
C THR A 62 12.52 3.28 -6.93
N LEU A 63 13.56 3.46 -7.74
CA LEU A 63 14.78 2.65 -7.70
C LEU A 63 15.75 3.05 -6.59
N GLN A 64 15.71 4.30 -6.13
CA GLN A 64 16.67 4.83 -5.15
C GLN A 64 16.78 3.99 -3.87
N PRO A 65 15.71 3.57 -3.19
CA PRO A 65 15.84 2.75 -1.99
C PRO A 65 16.48 1.38 -2.26
N LEU A 66 16.31 0.81 -3.45
CA LEU A 66 16.94 -0.45 -3.83
C LEU A 66 18.45 -0.34 -4.07
N GLU A 67 18.94 0.85 -4.40
CA GLU A 67 20.37 1.11 -4.50
C GLU A 67 21.05 1.26 -3.13
N ARG A 68 20.28 1.66 -2.11
CA ARG A 68 20.79 1.79 -0.74
C ARG A 68 20.62 0.52 0.09
N PHE A 69 19.50 -0.19 -0.07
CA PHE A 69 19.11 -1.26 0.82
C PHE A 69 18.76 -2.52 0.02
N PRO A 70 19.14 -3.72 0.50
CA PRO A 70 18.78 -4.97 -0.15
C PRO A 70 17.32 -5.36 0.14
N LEU A 71 16.38 -4.49 -0.23
CA LEU A 71 14.95 -4.73 -0.08
C LEU A 71 14.47 -5.84 -1.04
N ASP A 72 13.44 -6.56 -0.64
CA ASP A 72 12.93 -7.73 -1.37
C ASP A 72 11.77 -7.41 -2.32
N ALA A 73 11.33 -6.17 -2.36
CA ALA A 73 10.32 -5.68 -3.30
C ALA A 73 10.52 -4.21 -3.59
N SER A 74 10.09 -3.80 -4.78
CA SER A 74 9.92 -2.42 -5.19
C SER A 74 8.45 -2.07 -5.16
N ILE A 75 8.11 -0.83 -4.85
CA ILE A 75 6.76 -0.32 -4.98
C ILE A 75 6.74 0.89 -5.90
N LEU A 76 5.77 0.93 -6.80
CA LEU A 76 5.50 2.08 -7.67
C LEU A 76 5.47 3.36 -6.84
N PHE A 77 6.24 4.38 -7.24
CA PHE A 77 6.09 5.72 -6.68
C PHE A 77 4.91 6.42 -7.34
N SER A 78 3.89 6.70 -6.55
CA SER A 78 2.67 7.39 -6.95
C SER A 78 1.95 7.91 -5.70
N ASP A 79 0.72 8.37 -5.86
CA ASP A 79 -0.16 8.79 -4.78
C ASP A 79 -1.49 8.05 -4.86
N ILE A 80 -2.14 7.82 -3.72
CA ILE A 80 -3.47 7.19 -3.71
C ILE A 80 -4.55 8.08 -4.32
N LEU A 81 -4.32 9.39 -4.41
CA LEU A 81 -5.30 10.37 -4.89
C LEU A 81 -5.27 10.58 -6.41
N THR A 82 -4.50 9.80 -7.15
CA THR A 82 -4.47 9.85 -8.62
C THR A 82 -5.83 9.55 -9.24
N VAL A 83 -6.57 8.58 -8.69
CA VAL A 83 -7.91 8.22 -9.20
C VAL A 83 -8.92 9.35 -8.99
N PRO A 84 -9.09 9.93 -7.79
CA PRO A 84 -9.94 11.11 -7.62
C PRO A 84 -9.51 12.31 -8.46
N ASP A 85 -8.21 12.52 -8.66
CA ASP A 85 -7.71 13.57 -9.54
C ASP A 85 -8.17 13.35 -10.99
N ALA A 86 -8.07 12.11 -11.48
CA ALA A 86 -8.58 11.73 -12.80
C ALA A 86 -10.10 11.89 -12.93
N MET A 87 -10.84 11.83 -11.83
CA MET A 87 -12.28 12.12 -11.79
C MET A 87 -12.60 13.63 -11.93
N GLY A 88 -11.59 14.49 -11.94
CA GLY A 88 -11.75 15.93 -12.12
C GLY A 88 -11.89 16.73 -10.83
N LEU A 89 -11.50 16.18 -9.68
CA LEU A 89 -11.63 16.91 -8.39
C LEU A 89 -10.58 18.02 -8.21
N GLY A 90 -9.53 18.05 -9.05
CA GLY A 90 -8.51 19.09 -9.01
C GLY A 90 -7.58 18.96 -7.81
N LEU A 91 -6.71 17.95 -7.85
CA LEU A 91 -5.72 17.71 -6.81
C LEU A 91 -4.58 18.73 -6.84
N ASP A 92 -4.24 19.26 -5.66
CA ASP A 92 -3.07 20.09 -5.44
C ASP A 92 -2.39 19.73 -4.11
N PHE A 93 -1.11 20.07 -4.00
CA PHE A 93 -0.32 19.88 -2.78
C PHE A 93 0.28 21.23 -2.39
N ALA A 94 -0.35 21.92 -1.46
CA ALA A 94 0.22 23.13 -0.89
C ALA A 94 1.45 22.80 -0.03
N ALA A 95 2.45 23.66 -0.07
CA ALA A 95 3.67 23.49 0.71
C ALA A 95 3.35 23.38 2.21
N GLY A 96 3.65 22.22 2.81
CA GLY A 96 3.44 21.95 4.23
C GLY A 96 2.01 21.58 4.66
N GLU A 97 1.03 21.61 3.74
CA GLU A 97 -0.39 21.39 4.08
C GLU A 97 -0.96 20.03 3.65
N GLY A 98 -0.21 19.25 2.86
CA GLY A 98 -0.69 17.98 2.32
C GLY A 98 -1.63 18.13 1.11
N PRO A 99 -2.37 17.07 0.76
CA PRO A 99 -3.24 17.08 -0.42
C PRO A 99 -4.50 17.92 -0.21
N ARG A 100 -4.95 18.57 -1.28
CA ARG A 100 -6.19 19.35 -1.32
C ARG A 100 -6.89 19.15 -2.64
N PHE A 101 -8.22 19.02 -2.60
CA PHE A 101 -9.08 19.02 -3.78
C PHE A 101 -9.81 20.36 -3.95
N ALA A 102 -9.75 20.92 -5.14
CA ALA A 102 -10.45 22.17 -5.46
C ALA A 102 -11.97 21.98 -5.51
N ARG A 103 -12.44 20.77 -5.84
CA ARG A 103 -13.86 20.43 -6.03
C ARG A 103 -14.25 19.18 -5.22
N PRO A 104 -14.32 19.27 -3.87
CA PRO A 104 -14.75 18.16 -3.06
C PRO A 104 -16.22 17.78 -3.34
N ILE A 105 -16.57 16.52 -3.12
CA ILE A 105 -17.88 15.94 -3.40
C ILE A 105 -18.73 16.01 -2.13
N ARG A 106 -19.64 16.96 -2.02
CA ARG A 106 -20.39 17.22 -0.76
C ARG A 106 -21.90 17.26 -0.89
N ASP A 107 -22.43 17.27 -2.10
CA ASP A 107 -23.87 17.35 -2.34
C ASP A 107 -24.32 16.35 -3.42
N GLU A 108 -25.61 16.20 -3.57
CA GLU A 108 -26.21 15.28 -4.51
C GLU A 108 -25.85 15.61 -5.97
N ALA A 109 -25.76 16.89 -6.33
CA ALA A 109 -25.40 17.30 -7.67
C ALA A 109 -23.95 16.86 -8.02
N ALA A 110 -23.02 17.06 -7.08
CA ALA A 110 -21.62 16.63 -7.24
C ALA A 110 -21.52 15.09 -7.35
N VAL A 111 -22.26 14.35 -6.52
CA VAL A 111 -22.31 12.88 -6.58
C VAL A 111 -22.88 12.40 -7.92
N ASN A 112 -23.96 13.04 -8.40
CA ASN A 112 -24.58 12.70 -9.67
C ASN A 112 -23.68 12.97 -10.88
N ALA A 113 -22.79 13.93 -10.79
CA ALA A 113 -21.81 14.28 -11.83
C ALA A 113 -20.56 13.37 -11.78
N LEU A 114 -20.35 12.65 -10.69
CA LEU A 114 -19.17 11.78 -10.53
C LEU A 114 -19.28 10.55 -11.43
N ALA A 115 -18.17 10.21 -12.08
CA ALA A 115 -18.08 9.04 -12.96
C ALA A 115 -16.72 8.36 -12.83
N VAL A 116 -16.66 7.09 -13.22
CA VAL A 116 -15.40 6.38 -13.38
C VAL A 116 -14.56 7.10 -14.44
N PRO A 117 -13.30 7.46 -14.15
CA PRO A 117 -12.48 8.17 -15.12
C PRO A 117 -12.04 7.25 -16.26
N ASP A 118 -11.77 7.84 -17.41
CA ASP A 118 -11.05 7.14 -18.47
C ASP A 118 -9.63 6.81 -17.98
N MET A 119 -9.27 5.52 -18.04
CA MET A 119 -7.93 5.06 -17.62
C MET A 119 -6.80 5.69 -18.44
N ALA A 120 -7.08 6.16 -19.65
CA ALA A 120 -6.09 6.90 -20.44
C ALA A 120 -5.59 8.17 -19.74
N SER A 121 -6.41 8.80 -18.89
CA SER A 121 -6.00 9.96 -18.09
C SER A 121 -4.97 9.60 -17.00
N LEU A 122 -4.78 8.32 -16.74
CA LEU A 122 -3.82 7.76 -15.76
C LEU A 122 -2.63 7.06 -16.46
N ASP A 123 -2.45 7.23 -17.77
CA ASP A 123 -1.38 6.60 -18.53
C ASP A 123 0.02 6.88 -17.97
N TYR A 124 0.22 8.03 -17.34
CA TYR A 124 1.50 8.35 -16.68
C TYR A 124 1.84 7.35 -15.58
N VAL A 125 0.84 6.81 -14.86
CA VAL A 125 1.03 5.77 -13.87
C VAL A 125 1.44 4.45 -14.54
N PHE A 126 0.73 4.04 -15.57
CA PHE A 126 0.98 2.78 -16.26
C PHE A 126 2.31 2.81 -17.03
N ASN A 127 2.68 3.96 -17.60
CA ASN A 127 3.99 4.16 -18.19
C ASN A 127 5.12 4.07 -17.17
N ALA A 128 4.91 4.64 -15.96
CA ALA A 128 5.86 4.49 -14.86
C ALA A 128 6.01 3.01 -14.46
N VAL A 129 4.91 2.26 -14.34
CA VAL A 129 4.96 0.81 -14.04
C VAL A 129 5.78 0.05 -15.08
N ARG A 130 5.57 0.31 -16.37
CA ARG A 130 6.34 -0.33 -17.46
C ARG A 130 7.83 0.01 -17.38
N GLN A 131 8.16 1.29 -17.17
CA GLN A 131 9.55 1.74 -17.06
C GLN A 131 10.25 1.13 -15.84
N ILE A 132 9.60 1.17 -14.68
CA ILE A 132 10.15 0.59 -13.45
C ILE A 132 10.36 -0.91 -13.60
N ARG A 133 9.37 -1.62 -14.15
CA ARG A 133 9.48 -3.06 -14.39
C ARG A 133 10.67 -3.41 -15.30
N GLY A 134 10.86 -2.62 -16.36
CA GLY A 134 12.01 -2.77 -17.26
C GLY A 134 13.34 -2.48 -16.58
N ALA A 135 13.41 -1.40 -15.80
CA ALA A 135 14.61 -0.97 -15.09
C ALA A 135 15.01 -1.94 -13.96
N LEU A 136 14.03 -2.56 -13.30
CA LEU A 136 14.28 -3.61 -12.30
C LEU A 136 14.94 -4.85 -12.90
N ASN A 137 14.65 -5.13 -14.16
CA ASN A 137 15.23 -6.25 -14.90
C ASN A 137 15.21 -7.58 -14.12
N GLY A 138 14.12 -7.87 -13.44
CA GLY A 138 13.94 -9.08 -12.64
C GLY A 138 14.61 -9.09 -11.28
N ARG A 139 15.26 -8.03 -10.86
CA ARG A 139 15.97 -7.94 -9.56
C ARG A 139 15.07 -8.27 -8.37
N VAL A 140 13.93 -7.62 -8.26
CA VAL A 140 12.88 -7.86 -7.26
C VAL A 140 11.50 -7.63 -7.88
N PRO A 141 10.41 -8.14 -7.26
CA PRO A 141 9.06 -7.87 -7.73
C PRO A 141 8.65 -6.40 -7.60
N LEU A 142 7.76 -5.96 -8.48
CA LEU A 142 7.15 -4.64 -8.44
C LEU A 142 5.73 -4.72 -7.88
N ILE A 143 5.45 -3.92 -6.86
CA ILE A 143 4.14 -3.74 -6.25
C ILE A 143 3.42 -2.56 -6.89
N GLY A 144 2.20 -2.78 -7.40
CA GLY A 144 1.26 -1.72 -7.71
C GLY A 144 0.32 -1.49 -6.52
N PHE A 145 -0.35 -0.36 -6.47
CA PHE A 145 -1.25 -0.06 -5.36
C PHE A 145 -2.34 0.94 -5.72
N SER A 146 -3.34 1.01 -4.86
CA SER A 146 -4.38 2.04 -4.82
C SER A 146 -4.84 2.27 -3.39
N GLY A 147 -5.41 3.43 -3.13
CA GLY A 147 -6.27 3.62 -1.95
C GLY A 147 -7.52 2.75 -2.06
N SER A 148 -8.09 2.36 -0.92
CA SER A 148 -9.40 1.69 -0.87
C SER A 148 -10.52 2.64 -1.27
N PRO A 149 -11.68 2.13 -1.70
CA PRO A 149 -12.83 2.98 -2.00
C PRO A 149 -13.22 3.93 -0.86
N TRP A 150 -13.25 3.45 0.38
CA TRP A 150 -13.55 4.27 1.55
C TRP A 150 -12.48 5.35 1.80
N THR A 151 -11.21 4.98 1.82
CA THR A 151 -10.11 5.94 2.04
C THR A 151 -10.11 7.04 0.99
N LEU A 152 -10.34 6.70 -0.28
CA LEU A 152 -10.51 7.69 -1.34
C LEU A 152 -11.72 8.59 -1.10
N ALA A 153 -12.86 8.02 -0.71
CA ALA A 153 -14.07 8.80 -0.38
C ALA A 153 -13.83 9.79 0.75
N CYS A 154 -13.05 9.43 1.77
CA CYS A 154 -12.66 10.35 2.83
C CYS A 154 -12.05 11.63 2.26
N TYR A 155 -11.04 11.52 1.42
CA TYR A 155 -10.39 12.68 0.80
C TYR A 155 -11.30 13.44 -0.17
N MET A 156 -12.12 12.69 -0.93
CA MET A 156 -13.03 13.28 -1.92
C MET A 156 -14.11 14.13 -1.26
N VAL A 157 -14.60 13.74 -0.11
CA VAL A 157 -15.67 14.45 0.62
C VAL A 157 -15.08 15.50 1.58
N GLU A 158 -14.03 15.16 2.34
CA GLU A 158 -13.35 16.14 3.19
C GLU A 158 -12.65 17.24 2.37
N GLY A 159 -12.15 16.91 1.19
CA GLY A 159 -11.40 17.82 0.33
C GLY A 159 -9.94 18.00 0.72
N ALA A 160 -9.52 17.48 1.85
CA ALA A 160 -8.16 17.54 2.40
C ALA A 160 -7.99 16.45 3.45
N GLY A 161 -6.81 16.41 4.09
CA GLY A 161 -6.62 15.59 5.30
C GLY A 161 -7.54 16.06 6.43
N SER A 162 -7.98 15.14 7.28
CA SER A 162 -8.89 15.42 8.39
C SER A 162 -8.44 14.67 9.65
N SER A 163 -8.73 15.25 10.82
CA SER A 163 -8.47 14.62 12.10
C SER A 163 -9.69 13.85 12.66
N ASP A 164 -10.89 14.30 12.34
CA ASP A 164 -12.16 13.75 12.88
C ASP A 164 -13.08 13.17 11.81
N TYR A 165 -12.81 13.42 10.52
CA TYR A 165 -13.61 12.93 9.39
C TYR A 165 -15.10 13.34 9.48
N ARG A 166 -15.36 14.51 10.06
CA ARG A 166 -16.72 14.95 10.36
C ARG A 166 -17.59 15.09 9.12
N THR A 167 -17.07 15.61 8.02
CA THR A 167 -17.86 15.84 6.80
C THR A 167 -18.28 14.52 6.15
N VAL A 168 -17.36 13.60 5.93
CA VAL A 168 -17.68 12.31 5.32
C VAL A 168 -18.54 11.42 6.24
N LYS A 169 -18.30 11.48 7.55
CA LYS A 169 -19.16 10.75 8.52
C LYS A 169 -20.54 11.36 8.65
N THR A 170 -20.67 12.68 8.52
CA THR A 170 -21.99 13.31 8.44
C THR A 170 -22.76 12.82 7.23
N MET A 171 -22.13 12.74 6.05
CA MET A 171 -22.75 12.16 4.86
C MET A 171 -23.13 10.69 5.09
N LEU A 172 -22.26 9.91 5.73
CA LEU A 172 -22.52 8.50 6.06
C LEU A 172 -23.82 8.33 6.84
N TYR A 173 -24.06 9.17 7.83
CA TYR A 173 -25.23 9.05 8.70
C TYR A 173 -26.48 9.76 8.18
N GLN A 174 -26.33 10.87 7.45
CA GLN A 174 -27.46 11.65 6.93
C GLN A 174 -27.90 11.26 5.53
N ARG A 175 -26.93 10.93 4.65
CA ARG A 175 -27.18 10.59 3.26
C ARG A 175 -26.31 9.38 2.85
N PRO A 176 -26.52 8.22 3.51
CA PRO A 176 -25.79 7.00 3.18
C PRO A 176 -25.96 6.59 1.71
N ASP A 177 -27.09 6.89 1.09
CA ASP A 177 -27.34 6.68 -0.33
C ASP A 177 -26.29 7.36 -1.22
N LEU A 178 -25.96 8.61 -0.93
CA LEU A 178 -24.93 9.35 -1.67
C LEU A 178 -23.53 8.76 -1.46
N LEU A 179 -23.20 8.41 -0.23
CA LEU A 179 -21.90 7.81 0.07
C LEU A 179 -21.75 6.43 -0.59
N HIS A 180 -22.79 5.60 -0.59
CA HIS A 180 -22.77 4.33 -1.30
C HIS A 180 -22.55 4.51 -2.81
N ARG A 181 -23.09 5.56 -3.41
CA ARG A 181 -22.84 5.87 -4.83
C ARG A 181 -21.41 6.27 -5.10
N ILE A 182 -20.81 7.10 -4.26
CA ILE A 182 -19.38 7.44 -4.34
C ILE A 182 -18.54 6.18 -4.23
N LEU A 183 -18.81 5.34 -3.24
CA LEU A 183 -18.05 4.11 -2.98
C LEU A 183 -18.18 3.10 -4.13
N ALA A 184 -19.35 2.97 -4.74
CA ALA A 184 -19.55 2.09 -5.89
C ALA A 184 -18.73 2.56 -7.11
N ILE A 185 -18.70 3.87 -7.37
CA ILE A 185 -17.87 4.46 -8.43
C ILE A 185 -16.38 4.26 -8.13
N ASN A 186 -15.96 4.49 -6.89
CA ASN A 186 -14.59 4.26 -6.48
C ASN A 186 -14.18 2.79 -6.62
N ALA A 187 -15.05 1.85 -6.24
CA ALA A 187 -14.75 0.42 -6.37
C ALA A 187 -14.54 0.01 -7.83
N GLU A 188 -15.38 0.49 -8.75
CA GLU A 188 -15.21 0.26 -10.18
C GLU A 188 -13.92 0.88 -10.70
N ALA A 189 -13.66 2.14 -10.36
CA ALA A 189 -12.46 2.86 -10.80
C ALA A 189 -11.19 2.20 -10.27
N VAL A 190 -11.15 1.83 -9.00
CA VAL A 190 -9.98 1.19 -8.37
C VAL A 190 -9.71 -0.19 -8.97
N ALA A 191 -10.74 -0.99 -9.24
CA ALA A 191 -10.58 -2.29 -9.90
C ALA A 191 -9.96 -2.14 -11.30
N GLN A 192 -10.45 -1.19 -12.12
CA GLN A 192 -9.89 -0.90 -13.42
C GLN A 192 -8.45 -0.39 -13.32
N TYR A 193 -8.18 0.49 -12.38
CA TYR A 193 -6.86 1.08 -12.14
C TYR A 193 -5.82 0.05 -11.75
N LEU A 194 -6.15 -0.84 -10.81
CA LEU A 194 -5.24 -1.90 -10.39
C LEU A 194 -5.03 -2.94 -11.50
N ASN A 195 -6.06 -3.31 -12.24
CA ASN A 195 -5.93 -4.22 -13.38
C ASN A 195 -5.04 -3.62 -14.48
N ALA A 196 -5.14 -2.31 -14.72
CA ALA A 196 -4.25 -1.63 -15.67
C ALA A 196 -2.78 -1.62 -15.17
N GLN A 197 -2.54 -1.50 -13.88
CA GLN A 197 -1.20 -1.62 -13.30
C GLN A 197 -0.65 -3.05 -13.46
N ILE A 198 -1.47 -4.06 -13.25
CA ILE A 198 -1.09 -5.48 -13.46
C ILE A 198 -0.75 -5.71 -14.94
N GLU A 199 -1.58 -5.21 -15.84
CA GLU A 199 -1.34 -5.29 -17.29
C GLU A 199 -0.04 -4.59 -17.69
N ALA A 200 0.29 -3.47 -17.05
CA ALA A 200 1.51 -2.73 -17.29
C ALA A 200 2.76 -3.41 -16.72
N GLY A 201 2.62 -4.35 -15.76
CA GLY A 201 3.75 -5.11 -15.24
C GLY A 201 3.85 -5.23 -13.72
N ALA A 202 2.91 -4.74 -12.94
CA ALA A 202 2.88 -4.98 -11.50
C ALA A 202 2.72 -6.48 -11.20
N GLN A 203 3.50 -6.99 -10.25
CA GLN A 203 3.57 -8.42 -9.93
C GLN A 203 2.86 -8.78 -8.63
N ALA A 204 2.52 -7.79 -7.84
CA ALA A 204 1.61 -7.85 -6.71
C ALA A 204 0.88 -6.52 -6.63
N VAL A 205 -0.27 -6.48 -5.99
CA VAL A 205 -1.00 -5.22 -5.76
C VAL A 205 -1.43 -5.11 -4.31
N MET A 206 -1.51 -3.87 -3.83
CA MET A 206 -1.90 -3.55 -2.46
C MET A 206 -3.00 -2.50 -2.44
N LEU A 207 -4.00 -2.73 -1.60
CA LEU A 207 -5.05 -1.76 -1.27
C LEU A 207 -4.76 -1.15 0.09
N PHE A 208 -4.65 0.17 0.13
CA PHE A 208 -4.45 0.93 1.36
C PHE A 208 -5.76 1.49 1.87
N ASP A 209 -6.30 0.87 2.92
CA ASP A 209 -7.45 1.36 3.66
C ASP A 209 -6.99 2.12 4.92
N SER A 210 -6.26 3.20 4.71
CA SER A 210 -5.61 3.98 5.78
C SER A 210 -6.62 4.53 6.80
N TRP A 211 -7.86 4.76 6.39
CA TRP A 211 -8.90 5.37 7.23
C TRP A 211 -10.04 4.43 7.58
N GLY A 212 -9.92 3.13 7.33
CA GLY A 212 -10.92 2.14 7.74
C GLY A 212 -11.15 2.11 9.25
N GLY A 213 -10.07 2.27 10.02
CA GLY A 213 -10.11 2.23 11.49
C GLY A 213 -10.83 3.40 12.17
N VAL A 214 -11.26 4.43 11.42
CA VAL A 214 -12.05 5.54 12.00
C VAL A 214 -13.56 5.24 12.01
N LEU A 215 -13.97 4.13 11.41
CA LEU A 215 -15.38 3.73 11.31
C LEU A 215 -15.85 2.93 12.53
N ALA A 216 -17.12 3.08 12.87
CA ALA A 216 -17.79 2.17 13.79
C ALA A 216 -17.94 0.77 13.15
N ASP A 217 -18.17 -0.26 13.96
CA ASP A 217 -18.15 -1.67 13.52
C ASP A 217 -19.03 -1.94 12.28
N ASP A 218 -20.31 -1.63 12.37
CA ASP A 218 -21.23 -1.86 11.24
C ASP A 218 -20.89 -0.98 10.03
N ALA A 219 -20.47 0.25 10.27
CA ALA A 219 -20.07 1.17 9.21
C ALA A 219 -18.80 0.70 8.48
N PHE A 220 -17.84 0.12 9.19
CA PHE A 220 -16.67 -0.49 8.56
C PHE A 220 -17.08 -1.59 7.58
N LYS A 221 -17.97 -2.47 8.00
CA LYS A 221 -18.47 -3.57 7.15
C LYS A 221 -19.22 -3.07 5.92
N ALA A 222 -20.09 -2.08 6.09
CA ALA A 222 -20.96 -1.59 5.01
C ALA A 222 -20.26 -0.59 4.07
N PHE A 223 -19.33 0.24 4.57
CA PHE A 223 -18.75 1.36 3.80
C PHE A 223 -17.27 1.15 3.44
N SER A 224 -16.54 0.30 4.13
CA SER A 224 -15.17 -0.05 3.75
C SER A 224 -15.06 -1.47 3.21
N LEU A 225 -15.33 -2.46 4.04
CA LEU A 225 -15.11 -3.87 3.73
C LEU A 225 -15.86 -4.35 2.47
N ALA A 226 -17.15 -4.02 2.37
CA ALA A 226 -18.00 -4.45 1.24
C ALA A 226 -17.45 -3.95 -0.10
N TYR A 227 -16.96 -2.73 -0.16
CA TYR A 227 -16.43 -2.14 -1.39
C TYR A 227 -15.00 -2.60 -1.70
N THR A 228 -14.17 -2.82 -0.69
CA THR A 228 -12.88 -3.47 -0.86
C THR A 228 -13.06 -4.89 -1.41
N GLN A 229 -14.05 -5.64 -0.95
CA GLN A 229 -14.39 -6.95 -1.48
C GLN A 229 -14.77 -6.88 -2.97
N GLN A 230 -15.56 -5.89 -3.38
CA GLN A 230 -15.89 -5.69 -4.80
C GLN A 230 -14.64 -5.47 -5.66
N VAL A 231 -13.68 -4.69 -5.17
CA VAL A 231 -12.41 -4.50 -5.87
C VAL A 231 -11.66 -5.82 -5.98
N VAL A 232 -11.40 -6.49 -4.87
CA VAL A 232 -10.60 -7.74 -4.82
C VAL A 232 -11.19 -8.81 -5.73
N SER A 233 -12.52 -8.94 -5.77
CA SER A 233 -13.22 -9.94 -6.61
C SER A 233 -13.07 -9.70 -8.12
N ARG A 234 -12.68 -8.50 -8.54
CA ARG A 234 -12.51 -8.11 -9.95
C ARG A 234 -11.06 -8.08 -10.42
N LEU A 235 -10.11 -8.32 -9.52
CA LEU A 235 -8.69 -8.21 -9.86
C LEU A 235 -8.23 -9.41 -10.68
N THR A 236 -7.35 -9.13 -11.64
CA THR A 236 -6.58 -10.14 -12.36
C THR A 236 -5.62 -10.84 -11.38
N ARG A 237 -5.76 -12.16 -11.25
CA ARG A 237 -5.00 -12.92 -10.25
C ARG A 237 -3.87 -13.74 -10.85
N GLU A 238 -3.67 -13.66 -12.15
CA GLU A 238 -2.59 -14.35 -12.85
C GLU A 238 -2.09 -13.51 -14.02
N ARG A 239 -0.78 -13.40 -14.14
CA ARG A 239 -0.12 -12.70 -15.24
C ARG A 239 1.26 -13.33 -15.50
N ASP A 240 1.65 -13.46 -16.77
CA ASP A 240 2.94 -14.00 -17.19
C ASP A 240 3.26 -15.38 -16.56
N GLY A 241 2.23 -16.24 -16.39
CA GLY A 241 2.35 -17.56 -15.79
C GLY A 241 2.59 -17.56 -14.28
N ARG A 242 2.39 -16.44 -13.60
CA ARG A 242 2.50 -16.31 -12.15
C ARG A 242 1.21 -15.78 -11.53
N LYS A 243 0.93 -16.22 -10.31
CA LYS A 243 -0.10 -15.58 -9.49
C LYS A 243 0.30 -14.14 -9.17
N VAL A 244 -0.69 -13.25 -9.16
CA VAL A 244 -0.57 -11.85 -8.72
C VAL A 244 -1.20 -11.75 -7.34
N PRO A 245 -0.40 -11.75 -6.26
CA PRO A 245 -0.93 -11.64 -4.91
C PRO A 245 -1.57 -10.27 -4.65
N VAL A 246 -2.60 -10.29 -3.82
CA VAL A 246 -3.32 -9.10 -3.37
C VAL A 246 -3.15 -8.93 -1.87
N VAL A 247 -2.68 -7.78 -1.44
CA VAL A 247 -2.53 -7.39 -0.04
C VAL A 247 -3.57 -6.32 0.29
N VAL A 248 -4.31 -6.51 1.37
CA VAL A 248 -5.22 -5.51 1.91
C VAL A 248 -4.69 -5.03 3.26
N PHE A 249 -4.52 -3.71 3.39
CA PHE A 249 -4.05 -3.07 4.61
C PHE A 249 -5.11 -2.11 5.14
N THR A 250 -5.53 -2.29 6.40
CA THR A 250 -6.40 -1.36 7.11
C THR A 250 -5.70 -0.88 8.39
N LYS A 251 -5.39 0.41 8.47
CA LYS A 251 -4.89 0.99 9.72
C LYS A 251 -6.00 1.00 10.76
N GLY A 252 -5.72 0.47 11.94
CA GLY A 252 -6.73 0.28 12.97
C GLY A 252 -7.68 -0.90 12.72
N GLY A 253 -7.35 -1.79 11.76
CA GLY A 253 -8.21 -2.90 11.35
C GLY A 253 -8.13 -4.16 12.21
N GLY A 254 -7.35 -4.16 13.29
CA GLY A 254 -7.09 -5.36 14.10
C GLY A 254 -8.34 -6.03 14.70
N LEU A 255 -9.41 -5.27 14.95
CA LEU A 255 -10.67 -5.82 15.44
C LEU A 255 -11.46 -6.58 14.37
N TRP A 256 -11.23 -6.28 13.09
CA TRP A 256 -11.92 -6.89 11.93
C TRP A 256 -11.02 -7.84 11.14
N LEU A 257 -9.96 -8.34 11.75
CA LEU A 257 -8.92 -9.09 11.08
C LEU A 257 -9.48 -10.30 10.31
N GLU A 258 -10.39 -11.06 10.92
CA GLU A 258 -11.03 -12.22 10.28
C GLU A 258 -11.86 -11.80 9.05
N SER A 259 -12.62 -10.73 9.18
CA SER A 259 -13.43 -10.22 8.06
C SER A 259 -12.57 -9.74 6.90
N ILE A 260 -11.43 -9.11 7.19
CA ILE A 260 -10.48 -8.68 6.16
C ILE A 260 -9.82 -9.91 5.51
N ALA A 261 -9.45 -10.91 6.29
CA ALA A 261 -8.87 -12.16 5.78
C ALA A 261 -9.83 -12.91 4.84
N ASP A 262 -11.14 -12.75 5.03
CA ASP A 262 -12.17 -13.41 4.23
C ASP A 262 -12.51 -12.67 2.92
N LEU A 263 -11.86 -11.54 2.63
CA LEU A 263 -12.07 -10.77 1.40
C LEU A 263 -11.65 -11.48 0.10
N GLY A 264 -10.87 -12.54 0.19
CA GLY A 264 -10.26 -13.20 -0.96
C GLY A 264 -8.87 -12.67 -1.30
N CYS A 265 -8.26 -11.84 -0.45
CA CYS A 265 -6.86 -11.44 -0.57
C CYS A 265 -5.91 -12.57 -0.17
N ASP A 266 -4.64 -12.45 -0.57
CA ASP A 266 -3.59 -13.41 -0.22
C ASP A 266 -2.88 -13.06 1.09
N ALA A 267 -2.83 -11.78 1.42
CA ALA A 267 -2.20 -11.28 2.63
C ALA A 267 -2.95 -10.09 3.22
N VAL A 268 -2.85 -9.97 4.54
CA VAL A 268 -3.39 -8.84 5.31
C VAL A 268 -2.22 -8.07 5.93
N GLY A 269 -2.15 -6.78 5.61
CA GLY A 269 -1.25 -5.85 6.28
C GLY A 269 -1.83 -5.40 7.61
N VAL A 270 -1.02 -5.40 8.65
CA VAL A 270 -1.42 -5.00 10.00
C VAL A 270 -0.54 -3.86 10.52
N ASP A 271 -1.14 -2.94 11.26
CA ASP A 271 -0.39 -1.85 11.87
C ASP A 271 0.28 -2.28 13.20
N TRP A 272 1.03 -1.36 13.80
CA TRP A 272 1.84 -1.63 14.99
C TRP A 272 1.03 -1.90 16.26
N THR A 273 -0.29 -1.64 16.28
CA THR A 273 -1.15 -1.88 17.44
C THR A 273 -1.54 -3.34 17.60
N VAL A 274 -1.33 -4.15 16.55
CA VAL A 274 -1.67 -5.57 16.52
C VAL A 274 -0.48 -6.41 16.99
N ASN A 275 -0.69 -7.34 17.90
CA ASN A 275 0.30 -8.38 18.18
C ASN A 275 0.31 -9.38 17.01
N LEU A 276 1.45 -9.51 16.34
CA LEU A 276 1.55 -10.30 15.11
C LEU A 276 1.33 -11.80 15.36
N GLY A 277 1.81 -12.33 16.47
CA GLY A 277 1.57 -13.72 16.87
C GLY A 277 0.11 -14.02 17.17
N ALA A 278 -0.60 -13.06 17.79
CA ALA A 278 -2.04 -13.17 17.99
C ALA A 278 -2.80 -13.10 16.68
N ALA A 279 -2.41 -12.20 15.76
CA ALA A 279 -2.98 -12.12 14.43
C ALA A 279 -2.79 -13.42 13.65
N ARG A 280 -1.60 -14.00 13.72
CA ARG A 280 -1.31 -15.31 13.10
C ARG A 280 -2.24 -16.41 13.61
N LYS A 281 -2.49 -16.49 14.92
CA LYS A 281 -3.42 -17.48 15.50
C LYS A 281 -4.84 -17.32 15.00
N ARG A 282 -5.25 -16.07 14.70
CA ARG A 282 -6.60 -15.76 14.22
C ARG A 282 -6.80 -16.07 12.74
N VAL A 283 -5.82 -15.73 11.90
CA VAL A 283 -6.01 -15.74 10.43
C VAL A 283 -4.83 -16.33 9.64
N GLY A 284 -3.74 -16.71 10.28
CA GLY A 284 -2.52 -17.15 9.59
C GLY A 284 -2.65 -18.45 8.80
N ASP A 285 -3.69 -19.23 9.03
CA ASP A 285 -4.06 -20.41 8.26
C ASP A 285 -4.77 -20.08 6.93
N ARG A 286 -5.24 -18.84 6.77
CA ARG A 286 -5.99 -18.39 5.60
C ARG A 286 -5.22 -17.41 4.73
N VAL A 287 -4.44 -16.52 5.34
CA VAL A 287 -3.70 -15.45 4.67
C VAL A 287 -2.29 -15.33 5.22
N ALA A 288 -1.38 -14.77 4.41
CA ALA A 288 -0.11 -14.28 4.92
C ALA A 288 -0.33 -12.97 5.70
N LEU A 289 0.61 -12.63 6.58
CA LEU A 289 0.59 -11.37 7.33
C LEU A 289 1.76 -10.49 6.89
N GLN A 290 1.49 -9.20 6.73
CA GLN A 290 2.50 -8.19 6.42
C GLN A 290 2.54 -7.14 7.53
N GLY A 291 3.74 -6.89 8.05
CA GLY A 291 4.00 -5.88 9.07
C GLY A 291 4.96 -6.38 10.14
N ASN A 292 5.06 -5.70 11.33
CA ASN A 292 4.27 -4.51 11.69
C ASN A 292 5.02 -3.64 12.70
N LEU A 293 6.30 -3.36 12.40
CA LEU A 293 7.10 -2.54 13.31
C LEU A 293 6.53 -1.11 13.40
N ASP A 294 6.47 -0.56 14.62
CA ASP A 294 6.19 0.87 14.80
C ASP A 294 7.26 1.69 14.06
N PRO A 295 6.86 2.57 13.12
CA PRO A 295 7.82 3.41 12.40
C PRO A 295 8.71 4.25 13.32
N MET A 296 8.22 4.59 14.52
CA MET A 296 8.99 5.37 15.50
C MET A 296 10.11 4.54 16.15
N ALA A 297 10.06 3.23 16.07
CA ALA A 297 11.17 2.37 16.53
C ALA A 297 12.49 2.65 15.78
N LEU A 298 12.41 3.18 14.57
CA LEU A 298 13.59 3.57 13.78
C LEU A 298 14.37 4.77 14.36
N PHE A 299 13.80 5.48 15.33
CA PHE A 299 14.49 6.52 16.10
C PHE A 299 15.16 5.99 17.38
N GLY A 300 15.07 4.70 17.63
CA GLY A 300 15.58 4.07 18.85
C GLY A 300 17.11 4.03 19.00
N GLY A 301 17.81 4.32 17.93
CA GLY A 301 19.29 4.26 17.87
C GLY A 301 19.84 2.84 17.71
N PRO A 302 21.16 2.73 17.50
CA PRO A 302 21.83 1.45 17.23
C PRO A 302 21.53 0.38 18.29
N GLY A 303 21.25 -0.84 17.83
CA GLY A 303 20.94 -2.00 18.67
C GLY A 303 19.49 -2.04 19.16
N ASN A 304 18.84 -0.90 19.36
CA ASN A 304 17.43 -0.87 19.76
C ASN A 304 16.49 -1.18 18.60
N ILE A 305 16.85 -0.74 17.39
CA ILE A 305 16.13 -1.06 16.16
C ILE A 305 16.13 -2.56 15.93
N ALA A 306 17.30 -3.21 16.02
CA ALA A 306 17.42 -4.66 15.91
C ALA A 306 16.56 -5.38 16.95
N ARG A 307 16.59 -4.95 18.21
CA ARG A 307 15.79 -5.54 19.27
C ARG A 307 14.29 -5.47 19.00
N GLU A 308 13.79 -4.34 18.53
CA GLU A 308 12.37 -4.19 18.19
C GLU A 308 11.96 -5.00 16.97
N ALA A 309 12.81 -5.07 15.94
CA ALA A 309 12.58 -5.92 14.77
C ALA A 309 12.53 -7.41 15.14
N ILE A 310 13.44 -7.85 16.01
CA ILE A 310 13.49 -9.22 16.51
C ILE A 310 12.18 -9.59 17.24
N LYS A 311 11.64 -8.69 18.05
CA LYS A 311 10.34 -8.94 18.73
C LYS A 311 9.22 -9.22 17.74
N VAL A 312 9.17 -8.49 16.62
CA VAL A 312 8.17 -8.72 15.57
C VAL A 312 8.36 -10.08 14.92
N LEU A 313 9.58 -10.41 14.53
CA LEU A 313 9.92 -11.70 13.92
C LEU A 313 9.62 -12.88 14.85
N ASP A 314 10.03 -12.79 16.10
CA ASP A 314 9.83 -13.84 17.09
C ASP A 314 8.35 -13.99 17.46
N SER A 315 7.59 -12.90 17.45
CA SER A 315 6.14 -12.92 17.67
C SER A 315 5.40 -13.70 16.59
N PHE A 316 5.81 -13.54 15.31
CA PHE A 316 5.27 -14.38 14.25
C PHE A 316 5.72 -15.83 14.39
N GLY A 317 7.02 -16.04 14.63
CA GLY A 317 7.61 -17.36 14.86
C GLY A 317 7.82 -18.16 13.58
N GLN A 318 7.69 -19.50 13.69
CA GLN A 318 8.01 -20.43 12.61
C GLN A 318 7.25 -20.16 11.31
N VAL A 319 7.99 -20.03 10.23
CA VAL A 319 7.49 -19.92 8.85
C VAL A 319 7.67 -21.26 8.15
N GLY A 320 6.68 -21.63 7.35
CA GLY A 320 6.73 -22.90 6.60
C GLY A 320 5.56 -22.99 5.63
N PRO A 321 5.30 -24.15 5.03
CA PRO A 321 4.16 -24.34 4.14
C PRO A 321 2.84 -23.91 4.83
N GLY A 322 2.09 -23.02 4.21
CA GLY A 322 0.83 -22.51 4.76
C GLY A 322 0.95 -21.38 5.77
N ALA A 323 2.16 -20.87 6.05
CA ALA A 323 2.39 -19.70 6.89
C ALA A 323 3.32 -18.71 6.18
N GLY A 324 2.93 -17.46 6.05
CA GLY A 324 3.70 -16.43 5.36
C GLY A 324 3.82 -15.15 6.16
N HIS A 325 5.02 -14.61 6.25
CA HIS A 325 5.30 -13.32 6.86
C HIS A 325 6.12 -12.46 5.91
N VAL A 326 5.63 -11.26 5.66
CA VAL A 326 6.36 -10.17 5.00
C VAL A 326 6.62 -9.10 6.05
N PHE A 327 7.88 -8.80 6.33
CA PHE A 327 8.21 -7.74 7.27
C PHE A 327 7.98 -6.38 6.62
N ASN A 328 7.35 -5.51 7.34
CA ASN A 328 7.16 -4.10 7.00
C ASN A 328 7.00 -3.28 8.28
N LEU A 329 6.97 -1.97 8.12
CA LEU A 329 6.49 -1.09 9.19
C LEU A 329 4.96 -1.19 9.27
N GLY A 330 4.40 -0.84 10.39
CA GLY A 330 2.95 -0.79 10.60
C GLY A 330 2.26 0.37 9.88
N HIS A 331 3.02 1.30 9.31
CA HIS A 331 2.60 2.38 8.41
C HIS A 331 3.84 2.96 7.70
N GLY A 332 3.68 4.05 6.95
CA GLY A 332 4.77 4.67 6.21
C GLY A 332 5.93 5.16 7.08
N ILE A 333 7.14 5.01 6.56
CA ILE A 333 8.36 5.52 7.21
C ILE A 333 8.29 7.04 7.39
N SER A 334 8.76 7.54 8.54
CA SER A 334 8.84 8.98 8.81
C SER A 334 9.90 9.65 7.93
N GLN A 335 9.58 10.85 7.44
CA GLN A 335 10.54 11.66 6.69
C GLN A 335 11.80 12.05 7.48
N PHE A 336 11.77 11.92 8.79
CA PHE A 336 12.87 12.26 9.70
C PHE A 336 13.72 11.05 10.07
N THR A 337 13.40 9.87 9.55
CA THR A 337 14.15 8.64 9.84
C THR A 337 15.57 8.74 9.28
N PRO A 338 16.62 8.48 10.08
CA PRO A 338 17.96 8.36 9.56
C PRO A 338 18.07 7.17 8.60
N PRO A 339 18.63 7.31 7.39
CA PRO A 339 18.79 6.18 6.45
C PRO A 339 19.57 5.00 7.06
N GLU A 340 20.51 5.26 7.97
CA GLU A 340 21.29 4.23 8.66
C GLU A 340 20.40 3.29 9.50
N ALA A 341 19.28 3.80 10.02
CA ALA A 341 18.32 2.99 10.76
C ALA A 341 17.70 1.90 9.89
N VAL A 342 17.49 2.18 8.61
CA VAL A 342 16.95 1.21 7.65
C VAL A 342 18.00 0.13 7.32
N VAL A 343 19.28 0.47 7.26
CA VAL A 343 20.35 -0.52 7.08
C VAL A 343 20.32 -1.55 8.22
N GLU A 344 20.32 -1.09 9.47
CA GLU A 344 20.23 -1.98 10.64
C GLU A 344 18.96 -2.84 10.60
N LEU A 345 17.83 -2.25 10.25
CA LEU A 345 16.56 -2.96 10.15
C LEU A 345 16.62 -4.10 9.14
N VAL A 346 17.03 -3.82 7.91
CA VAL A 346 17.08 -4.81 6.82
C VAL A 346 18.04 -5.94 7.13
N GLU A 347 19.24 -5.61 7.61
CA GLU A 347 20.24 -6.60 8.01
C GLU A 347 19.71 -7.52 9.13
N THR A 348 19.04 -6.94 10.13
CA THR A 348 18.45 -7.70 11.24
C THR A 348 17.36 -8.63 10.75
N VAL A 349 16.45 -8.14 9.92
CA VAL A 349 15.34 -8.96 9.40
C VAL A 349 15.89 -10.13 8.59
N HIS A 350 16.81 -9.87 7.65
CA HIS A 350 17.39 -10.92 6.81
C HIS A 350 18.17 -11.97 7.61
N SER A 351 18.97 -11.56 8.58
CA SER A 351 19.83 -12.49 9.33
C SER A 351 19.05 -13.23 10.41
N HIS A 352 18.27 -12.52 11.24
CA HIS A 352 17.57 -13.13 12.36
C HIS A 352 16.42 -14.05 11.93
N SER A 353 15.69 -13.69 10.88
CA SER A 353 14.53 -14.45 10.46
C SER A 353 14.85 -15.87 9.98
N ARG A 354 16.05 -16.12 9.50
CA ARG A 354 16.45 -17.45 8.99
C ARG A 354 16.21 -18.59 9.98
N ARG A 355 16.30 -18.31 11.29
CA ARG A 355 16.01 -19.32 12.32
C ARG A 355 14.57 -19.81 12.32
N TRP A 356 13.67 -19.02 11.76
CA TRP A 356 12.25 -19.33 11.69
C TRP A 356 11.83 -19.98 10.36
N HIS A 357 12.78 -20.23 9.44
CA HIS A 357 12.55 -20.78 8.10
C HIS A 357 13.22 -22.16 7.88
N GLN A 358 13.19 -22.99 8.91
CA GLN A 358 13.80 -24.33 8.87
C GLN A 358 12.76 -25.41 8.65
#